data_bf38d40f14ba2842868cc7dbb6c00e17
#
_entry.id   bf38d40f14ba2842868cc7dbb6c00e17
#
_cell.length_a   1.000
_cell.length_b   1.000
_cell.length_c   1.000
_cell.angle_alpha   90.00
_cell.angle_beta   90.00
_cell.angle_gamma   90.00
#
_symmetry.space_group_name_H-M   'P 1'
#
loop_
_entity.id
_entity.type
_entity.pdbx_description
1 polymer ?
#
loop_
_entity_poly.entity_id
_entity_poly.type
_entity_poly.pdbx_seq_one_letter_code
_entity_poly.pdbx_strand_id
1 'polypeptide(L)'
;MRILFMGTPDFAVASLKRLVEDGHDVCGVFTQPDKPKNRGHKMAFSPVKEYALTVGIPVYQPVKLRDGEALRLVEKLAPELIVVAAYGRILPEDILDTPPYGSINVHSSILPKYRGAAPINWAILNGDSVTGVTIMYMAKELDAGDVILCRETAIDPDEDAQMLTARLAALGADALAEAVERLHEGTAVRLPQDHSAYTYAPMLDRSLSPMDFTRSARQLHDQVRGLIPWPCASMVLDGKNVKVYRTAVGGKTALAAGKIAEAGKQGLAIACGDGLLLRILELQAEGGKRMAAADYLRGHPVQVDA
;
A
#
# COMPACT_ATOMS: atom_id res chain seq x y z
N MET A 1 11.15 -15.81 -20.63
CA MET A 1 10.97 -16.79 -19.53
C MET A 1 9.51 -17.17 -19.43
N ARG A 2 9.23 -18.42 -18.96
CA ARG A 2 7.90 -18.89 -18.60
C ARG A 2 7.59 -18.56 -17.15
N ILE A 3 6.59 -17.71 -16.90
CA ILE A 3 6.35 -17.09 -15.59
C ILE A 3 4.95 -17.43 -15.08
N LEU A 4 4.83 -17.87 -13.83
CA LEU A 4 3.57 -17.87 -13.08
C LEU A 4 3.51 -16.59 -12.25
N PHE A 5 2.50 -15.75 -12.46
CA PHE A 5 2.31 -14.52 -11.72
C PHE A 5 1.32 -14.72 -10.57
N MET A 6 1.62 -14.18 -9.39
CA MET A 6 0.73 -14.23 -8.23
C MET A 6 0.49 -12.83 -7.68
N GLY A 7 -0.74 -12.32 -7.79
CA GLY A 7 -1.07 -10.96 -7.35
C GLY A 7 -2.57 -10.75 -7.22
N THR A 8 -2.98 -9.66 -6.55
CA THR A 8 -4.40 -9.39 -6.31
C THR A 8 -4.81 -7.94 -6.59
N PRO A 9 -4.28 -6.89 -5.92
CA PRO A 9 -4.74 -5.51 -6.04
C PRO A 9 -4.13 -4.79 -7.26
N ASP A 10 -4.56 -3.55 -7.47
CA ASP A 10 -4.08 -2.66 -8.54
C ASP A 10 -2.55 -2.52 -8.56
N PHE A 11 -1.90 -2.49 -7.40
CA PHE A 11 -0.43 -2.46 -7.30
C PHE A 11 0.23 -3.58 -8.12
N ALA A 12 -0.34 -4.78 -8.10
CA ALA A 12 0.20 -5.94 -8.80
C ALA A 12 -0.03 -5.91 -10.31
N VAL A 13 -1.03 -5.16 -10.78
CA VAL A 13 -1.36 -5.07 -12.21
C VAL A 13 -0.22 -4.47 -13.02
N ALA A 14 0.47 -3.45 -12.50
CA ALA A 14 1.60 -2.83 -13.17
C ALA A 14 2.73 -3.84 -13.48
N SER A 15 3.07 -4.69 -12.50
CA SER A 15 4.06 -5.76 -12.66
C SER A 15 3.62 -6.81 -13.69
N LEU A 16 2.36 -7.28 -13.61
CA LEU A 16 1.82 -8.23 -14.58
C LEU A 16 1.82 -7.68 -16.01
N LYS A 17 1.36 -6.44 -16.15
CA LYS A 17 1.33 -5.74 -17.43
C LYS A 17 2.73 -5.64 -18.04
N ARG A 18 3.72 -5.27 -17.25
CA ARG A 18 5.12 -5.15 -17.68
C ARG A 18 5.67 -6.49 -18.17
N LEU A 19 5.44 -7.59 -17.47
CA LEU A 19 5.88 -8.92 -17.90
C LEU A 19 5.25 -9.32 -19.27
N VAL A 20 3.98 -8.98 -19.50
CA VAL A 20 3.31 -9.23 -20.78
C VAL A 20 3.88 -8.36 -21.90
N GLU A 21 4.10 -7.06 -21.64
CA GLU A 21 4.67 -6.11 -22.61
C GLU A 21 6.11 -6.44 -22.99
N ASP A 22 6.90 -6.99 -22.05
CA ASP A 22 8.27 -7.47 -22.28
C ASP A 22 8.30 -8.83 -23.02
N GLY A 23 7.13 -9.40 -23.38
CA GLY A 23 7.01 -10.60 -24.19
C GLY A 23 7.29 -11.92 -23.43
N HIS A 24 7.19 -11.94 -22.12
CA HIS A 24 7.32 -13.16 -21.35
C HIS A 24 6.10 -14.09 -21.52
N ASP A 25 6.31 -15.41 -21.48
CA ASP A 25 5.23 -16.40 -21.44
C ASP A 25 4.61 -16.46 -20.03
N VAL A 26 3.62 -15.60 -19.76
CA VAL A 26 2.86 -15.69 -18.52
C VAL A 26 1.88 -16.84 -18.59
N CYS A 27 2.32 -18.02 -18.12
CA CYS A 27 1.59 -19.30 -18.25
C CYS A 27 0.32 -19.36 -17.40
N GLY A 28 0.15 -18.46 -16.46
CA GLY A 28 -1.04 -18.35 -15.61
C GLY A 28 -0.91 -17.26 -14.56
N VAL A 29 -2.04 -16.91 -13.99
CA VAL A 29 -2.15 -15.95 -12.89
C VAL A 29 -2.85 -16.59 -11.71
N PHE A 30 -2.23 -16.54 -10.54
CA PHE A 30 -2.89 -16.83 -9.27
C PHE A 30 -3.36 -15.51 -8.64
N THR A 31 -4.63 -15.45 -8.28
CA THR A 31 -5.21 -14.30 -7.56
C THR A 31 -6.16 -14.79 -6.48
N GLN A 32 -6.48 -13.95 -5.50
CA GLN A 32 -7.43 -14.33 -4.47
C GLN A 32 -8.83 -14.58 -5.05
N PRO A 33 -9.63 -15.48 -4.44
CA PRO A 33 -11.01 -15.71 -4.85
C PRO A 33 -11.83 -14.43 -4.89
N ASP A 34 -12.77 -14.38 -5.82
CA ASP A 34 -13.71 -13.27 -5.95
C ASP A 34 -14.46 -13.05 -4.64
N LYS A 35 -14.66 -11.79 -4.28
CA LYS A 35 -15.38 -11.41 -3.06
C LYS A 35 -16.59 -10.56 -3.40
N PRO A 36 -17.71 -10.69 -2.64
CA PRO A 36 -18.83 -9.78 -2.76
C PRO A 36 -18.37 -8.35 -2.48
N LYS A 37 -18.70 -7.41 -3.38
CA LYS A 37 -18.35 -5.99 -3.24
C LYS A 37 -19.65 -5.17 -3.13
N ASN A 38 -19.66 -4.19 -2.22
CA ASN A 38 -20.78 -3.26 -1.98
C ASN A 38 -22.09 -3.90 -1.46
N ARG A 39 -23.08 -3.04 -1.15
CA ARG A 39 -24.41 -3.43 -0.61
C ARG A 39 -25.22 -4.34 -1.53
N GLY A 40 -24.84 -4.50 -2.81
CA GLY A 40 -25.53 -5.34 -3.79
C GLY A 40 -24.97 -6.77 -3.93
N HIS A 41 -23.99 -7.18 -3.13
CA HIS A 41 -23.35 -8.50 -3.16
C HIS A 41 -22.91 -8.99 -4.57
N LYS A 42 -22.72 -8.09 -5.53
CA LYS A 42 -22.14 -8.46 -6.83
C LYS A 42 -20.71 -8.94 -6.62
N MET A 43 -20.40 -10.11 -7.16
CA MET A 43 -19.03 -10.64 -7.15
C MET A 43 -18.15 -9.67 -7.95
N ALA A 44 -17.09 -9.18 -7.31
CA ALA A 44 -16.08 -8.35 -7.97
C ALA A 44 -14.83 -9.16 -8.21
N PHE A 45 -14.32 -9.07 -9.41
CA PHE A 45 -13.02 -9.65 -9.77
C PHE A 45 -11.90 -8.83 -9.10
N SER A 46 -10.77 -9.48 -8.86
CA SER A 46 -9.57 -8.74 -8.49
C SER A 46 -9.05 -7.95 -9.71
N PRO A 47 -8.40 -6.79 -9.51
CA PRO A 47 -7.78 -6.04 -10.61
C PRO A 47 -6.85 -6.90 -11.49
N VAL A 48 -6.07 -7.77 -10.86
CA VAL A 48 -5.20 -8.71 -11.58
C VAL A 48 -6.01 -9.70 -12.44
N LYS A 49 -7.14 -10.22 -11.95
CA LYS A 49 -8.03 -11.09 -12.74
C LYS A 49 -8.63 -10.32 -13.92
N GLU A 50 -9.12 -9.12 -13.67
CA GLU A 50 -9.69 -8.28 -14.74
C GLU A 50 -8.67 -8.08 -15.88
N TYR A 51 -7.44 -7.67 -15.55
CA TYR A 51 -6.40 -7.47 -16.55
C TYR A 51 -6.02 -8.79 -17.25
N ALA A 52 -5.79 -9.89 -16.51
CA ALA A 52 -5.41 -11.18 -17.09
C ALA A 52 -6.43 -11.68 -18.11
N LEU A 53 -7.73 -11.51 -17.87
CA LEU A 53 -8.80 -11.86 -18.79
C LEU A 53 -8.76 -11.02 -20.08
N THR A 54 -8.40 -9.74 -20.01
CA THR A 54 -8.30 -8.87 -21.20
C THR A 54 -7.19 -9.29 -22.16
N VAL A 55 -6.13 -9.92 -21.63
CA VAL A 55 -4.98 -10.38 -22.41
C VAL A 55 -4.95 -11.90 -22.63
N GLY A 56 -6.02 -12.60 -22.25
CA GLY A 56 -6.19 -14.03 -22.50
C GLY A 56 -5.32 -14.95 -21.64
N ILE A 57 -4.81 -14.49 -20.50
CA ILE A 57 -4.01 -15.31 -19.57
C ILE A 57 -4.93 -16.14 -18.67
N PRO A 58 -4.67 -17.48 -18.52
CA PRO A 58 -5.43 -18.32 -17.61
C PRO A 58 -5.38 -17.83 -16.16
N VAL A 59 -6.55 -17.75 -15.50
CA VAL A 59 -6.67 -17.27 -14.11
C VAL A 59 -7.07 -18.42 -13.21
N TYR A 60 -6.34 -18.58 -12.11
CA TYR A 60 -6.57 -19.59 -11.08
C TYR A 60 -6.77 -18.90 -9.73
N GLN A 61 -7.72 -19.39 -8.95
CA GLN A 61 -8.10 -18.81 -7.67
C GLN A 61 -8.10 -19.87 -6.55
N PRO A 62 -6.93 -20.48 -6.22
CA PRO A 62 -6.87 -21.53 -5.23
C PRO A 62 -7.37 -21.02 -3.86
N VAL A 63 -8.32 -21.76 -3.27
CA VAL A 63 -8.86 -21.43 -1.94
C VAL A 63 -7.87 -21.79 -0.84
N LYS A 64 -7.12 -22.87 -1.03
CA LYS A 64 -6.06 -23.34 -0.14
C LYS A 64 -4.77 -23.49 -0.93
N LEU A 65 -3.63 -23.30 -0.26
CA LEU A 65 -2.30 -23.45 -0.87
C LEU A 65 -1.54 -24.68 -0.32
N ARG A 66 -2.03 -25.25 0.80
CA ARG A 66 -1.36 -26.34 1.53
C ARG A 66 -2.07 -27.69 1.40
N ASP A 67 -3.04 -27.82 0.51
CA ASP A 67 -3.78 -29.08 0.28
C ASP A 67 -3.20 -29.92 -0.87
N GLY A 68 -2.11 -29.47 -1.47
CA GLY A 68 -1.44 -30.12 -2.59
C GLY A 68 -2.07 -29.84 -3.96
N GLU A 69 -3.26 -29.27 -4.05
CA GLU A 69 -3.89 -28.94 -5.36
C GLU A 69 -3.18 -27.79 -6.05
N ALA A 70 -2.85 -26.74 -5.28
CA ALA A 70 -2.10 -25.59 -5.80
C ALA A 70 -0.71 -26.02 -6.28
N LEU A 71 0.00 -26.87 -5.53
CA LEU A 71 1.30 -27.41 -5.93
C LEU A 71 1.20 -28.18 -7.25
N ARG A 72 0.27 -29.16 -7.36
CA ARG A 72 0.06 -29.91 -8.60
C ARG A 72 -0.25 -29.01 -9.81
N LEU A 73 -0.94 -27.90 -9.58
CA LEU A 73 -1.20 -26.92 -10.63
C LEU A 73 0.07 -26.17 -11.03
N VAL A 74 0.90 -25.78 -10.07
CA VAL A 74 2.21 -25.14 -10.35
C VAL A 74 3.11 -26.09 -11.13
N GLU A 75 3.22 -27.36 -10.70
CA GLU A 75 3.98 -28.40 -11.40
C GLU A 75 3.48 -28.62 -12.85
N LYS A 76 2.17 -28.66 -13.04
CA LYS A 76 1.55 -28.80 -14.38
C LYS A 76 1.82 -27.59 -15.28
N LEU A 77 1.82 -26.37 -14.72
CA LEU A 77 2.13 -25.15 -15.46
C LEU A 77 3.63 -25.05 -15.78
N ALA A 78 4.46 -25.74 -15.01
CA ALA A 78 5.92 -25.79 -15.16
C ALA A 78 6.56 -24.40 -15.40
N PRO A 79 6.35 -23.41 -14.50
CA PRO A 79 6.97 -22.11 -14.65
C PRO A 79 8.49 -22.20 -14.41
N GLU A 80 9.25 -21.38 -15.11
CA GLU A 80 10.67 -21.18 -14.83
C GLU A 80 10.90 -20.26 -13.63
N LEU A 81 9.96 -19.33 -13.40
CA LEU A 81 9.98 -18.32 -12.33
C LEU A 81 8.56 -18.10 -11.80
N ILE A 82 8.42 -17.94 -10.49
CA ILE A 82 7.22 -17.36 -9.88
C ILE A 82 7.50 -15.90 -9.54
N VAL A 83 6.61 -15.01 -9.97
CA VAL A 83 6.64 -13.58 -9.60
C VAL A 83 5.44 -13.28 -8.72
N VAL A 84 5.70 -12.75 -7.54
CA VAL A 84 4.67 -12.37 -6.55
C VAL A 84 4.65 -10.85 -6.40
N ALA A 85 3.46 -10.27 -6.39
CA ALA A 85 3.23 -8.86 -6.06
C ALA A 85 1.91 -8.73 -5.30
N ALA A 86 1.96 -8.39 -4.02
CA ALA A 86 0.79 -8.20 -3.17
C ALA A 86 -0.29 -9.29 -3.33
N TYR A 87 0.11 -10.56 -3.32
CA TYR A 87 -0.82 -11.70 -3.47
C TYR A 87 -1.74 -11.85 -2.24
N GLY A 88 -1.22 -11.48 -1.05
CA GLY A 88 -1.97 -11.48 0.20
C GLY A 88 -2.16 -12.87 0.82
N ARG A 89 -1.28 -13.83 0.51
CA ARG A 89 -1.22 -15.16 1.12
C ARG A 89 0.22 -15.61 1.29
N ILE A 90 0.46 -16.36 2.36
CA ILE A 90 1.74 -17.02 2.60
C ILE A 90 1.83 -18.24 1.71
N LEU A 91 2.87 -18.30 0.90
CA LEU A 91 3.15 -19.44 0.02
C LEU A 91 3.92 -20.51 0.80
N PRO A 92 3.54 -21.80 0.67
CA PRO A 92 4.31 -22.90 1.23
C PRO A 92 5.64 -23.09 0.49
N GLU A 93 6.63 -23.64 1.19
CA GLU A 93 8.01 -23.80 0.67
C GLU A 93 8.06 -24.68 -0.59
N ASP A 94 7.25 -25.73 -0.65
CA ASP A 94 7.14 -26.62 -1.82
C ASP A 94 6.72 -25.88 -3.10
N ILE A 95 5.85 -24.88 -3.00
CA ILE A 95 5.50 -24.02 -4.12
C ILE A 95 6.64 -23.04 -4.45
N LEU A 96 7.27 -22.45 -3.42
CA LEU A 96 8.36 -21.50 -3.62
C LEU A 96 9.56 -22.09 -4.33
N ASP A 97 9.89 -23.34 -4.03
CA ASP A 97 11.07 -24.04 -4.51
C ASP A 97 10.84 -24.81 -5.83
N THR A 98 9.59 -24.83 -6.34
CA THR A 98 9.27 -25.56 -7.58
C THR A 98 9.98 -25.00 -8.81
N PRO A 99 10.01 -23.67 -9.08
CA PRO A 99 10.62 -23.15 -10.29
C PRO A 99 12.15 -23.14 -10.22
N PRO A 100 12.87 -23.43 -11.32
CA PRO A 100 14.34 -23.46 -11.33
C PRO A 100 14.99 -22.11 -11.01
N TYR A 101 14.35 -20.98 -11.33
CA TYR A 101 14.81 -19.65 -10.92
C TYR A 101 14.23 -19.20 -9.58
N GLY A 102 13.45 -20.06 -8.91
CA GLY A 102 12.81 -19.79 -7.62
C GLY A 102 11.60 -18.87 -7.73
N SER A 103 11.29 -18.23 -6.62
CA SER A 103 10.16 -17.31 -6.49
C SER A 103 10.68 -15.95 -6.01
N ILE A 104 10.23 -14.87 -6.67
CA ILE A 104 10.62 -13.49 -6.32
C ILE A 104 9.38 -12.66 -5.98
N ASN A 105 9.57 -11.65 -5.13
CA ASN A 105 8.51 -10.74 -4.71
C ASN A 105 8.87 -9.28 -5.02
N VAL A 106 7.86 -8.52 -5.46
CA VAL A 106 7.92 -7.06 -5.60
C VAL A 106 7.40 -6.47 -4.29
N HIS A 107 8.33 -6.08 -3.42
CA HIS A 107 8.00 -5.52 -2.10
C HIS A 107 8.14 -4.01 -2.09
N SER A 108 7.10 -3.32 -1.61
CA SER A 108 6.99 -1.86 -1.69
C SER A 108 7.64 -1.13 -0.50
N SER A 109 8.89 -1.49 -0.18
CA SER A 109 9.75 -0.78 0.76
C SER A 109 11.24 -0.98 0.41
N ILE A 110 12.10 -0.25 1.09
CA ILE A 110 13.56 -0.46 1.12
C ILE A 110 13.86 -1.47 2.24
N LEU A 111 13.90 -2.77 1.89
CA LEU A 111 14.21 -3.82 2.86
C LEU A 111 15.64 -3.65 3.43
N PRO A 112 15.87 -3.96 4.71
CA PRO A 112 15.00 -4.72 5.61
C PRO A 112 13.92 -3.91 6.35
N LYS A 113 13.76 -2.62 6.07
CA LYS A 113 12.69 -1.83 6.69
C LYS A 113 11.32 -2.19 6.13
N TYR A 114 10.31 -2.18 7.02
CA TYR A 114 8.89 -2.35 6.63
C TYR A 114 8.58 -3.71 6.00
N ARG A 115 9.11 -4.82 6.55
CA ARG A 115 8.57 -6.15 6.25
C ARG A 115 7.11 -6.22 6.65
N GLY A 116 6.26 -6.89 5.86
CA GLY A 116 4.86 -7.10 6.23
C GLY A 116 3.84 -6.48 5.28
N ALA A 117 2.63 -6.21 5.81
CA ALA A 117 1.43 -6.05 5.00
C ALA A 117 1.20 -4.63 4.44
N ALA A 118 1.72 -3.57 5.09
CA ALA A 118 1.38 -2.19 4.75
C ALA A 118 2.61 -1.24 4.68
N PRO A 119 3.72 -1.63 4.00
CA PRO A 119 4.96 -0.86 4.00
C PRO A 119 4.79 0.58 3.50
N ILE A 120 3.99 0.81 2.46
CA ILE A 120 3.73 2.14 1.88
C ILE A 120 3.10 3.08 2.91
N ASN A 121 2.08 2.59 3.60
CA ASN A 121 1.37 3.37 4.60
C ASN A 121 2.27 3.71 5.78
N TRP A 122 3.04 2.73 6.28
CA TRP A 122 3.92 2.93 7.43
C TRP A 122 5.10 3.84 7.14
N ALA A 123 5.64 3.86 5.93
CA ALA A 123 6.65 4.84 5.53
C ALA A 123 6.12 6.28 5.67
N ILE A 124 4.88 6.53 5.22
CA ILE A 124 4.23 7.84 5.38
C ILE A 124 3.90 8.14 6.85
N LEU A 125 3.29 7.18 7.57
CA LEU A 125 2.89 7.36 8.98
C LEU A 125 4.07 7.67 9.89
N ASN A 126 5.25 7.15 9.56
CA ASN A 126 6.50 7.40 10.28
C ASN A 126 7.21 8.68 9.84
N GLY A 127 6.70 9.37 8.82
CA GLY A 127 7.28 10.62 8.32
C GLY A 127 8.56 10.44 7.51
N ASP A 128 8.77 9.28 6.92
CA ASP A 128 9.93 9.04 6.05
C ASP A 128 9.88 9.97 4.83
N SER A 129 11.03 10.49 4.43
CA SER A 129 11.19 11.31 3.22
C SER A 129 11.58 10.51 1.98
N VAL A 130 11.96 9.24 2.16
CA VAL A 130 12.40 8.33 1.10
C VAL A 130 11.79 6.96 1.36
N THR A 131 11.35 6.31 0.30
CA THR A 131 10.90 4.91 0.27
C THR A 131 11.37 4.27 -1.03
N GLY A 132 10.88 3.08 -1.35
CA GLY A 132 11.28 2.43 -2.59
C GLY A 132 10.59 1.10 -2.82
N VAL A 133 11.13 0.35 -3.76
CA VAL A 133 10.72 -1.02 -4.06
C VAL A 133 11.95 -1.92 -4.02
N THR A 134 11.81 -3.07 -3.39
CA THR A 134 12.81 -4.13 -3.36
C THR A 134 12.31 -5.35 -4.11
N ILE A 135 13.09 -5.84 -5.09
CA ILE A 135 12.89 -7.17 -5.67
C ILE A 135 13.76 -8.13 -4.90
N MET A 136 13.13 -9.15 -4.31
CA MET A 136 13.80 -10.11 -3.44
C MET A 136 13.37 -11.53 -3.75
N TYR A 137 14.23 -12.52 -3.45
CA TYR A 137 13.82 -13.92 -3.40
C TYR A 137 12.87 -14.14 -2.23
N MET A 138 11.86 -14.95 -2.45
CA MET A 138 10.97 -15.35 -1.36
C MET A 138 11.64 -16.40 -0.48
N ALA A 139 11.37 -16.33 0.81
CA ALA A 139 11.86 -17.25 1.82
C ALA A 139 10.70 -17.65 2.75
N LYS A 140 10.93 -18.64 3.61
CA LYS A 140 9.97 -19.10 4.62
C LYS A 140 9.52 -17.97 5.56
N GLU A 141 10.47 -17.13 5.98
CA GLU A 141 10.20 -15.96 6.81
C GLU A 141 9.68 -14.82 5.95
N LEU A 142 8.69 -14.11 6.48
CA LEU A 142 8.01 -13.02 5.77
C LEU A 142 9.00 -11.91 5.37
N ASP A 143 9.08 -11.64 4.08
CA ASP A 143 9.89 -10.59 3.45
C ASP A 143 11.38 -10.58 3.88
N ALA A 144 11.93 -11.74 4.22
CA ALA A 144 13.28 -11.90 4.78
C ALA A 144 14.31 -12.47 3.80
N GLY A 145 13.93 -12.80 2.57
CA GLY A 145 14.82 -13.37 1.57
C GLY A 145 15.85 -12.39 1.01
N ASP A 146 16.83 -12.92 0.29
CA ASP A 146 17.91 -12.14 -0.29
C ASP A 146 17.40 -11.14 -1.32
N VAL A 147 17.96 -9.93 -1.30
CA VAL A 147 17.64 -8.85 -2.22
C VAL A 147 18.35 -9.07 -3.56
N ILE A 148 17.62 -8.90 -4.66
CA ILE A 148 18.16 -8.88 -6.04
C ILE A 148 18.52 -7.45 -6.41
N LEU A 149 17.61 -6.52 -6.21
CA LEU A 149 17.84 -5.10 -6.41
C LEU A 149 16.82 -4.25 -5.61
N CYS A 150 17.19 -2.99 -5.39
CA CYS A 150 16.33 -1.99 -4.77
C CYS A 150 16.32 -0.72 -5.62
N ARG A 151 15.17 -0.04 -5.66
CA ARG A 151 14.99 1.28 -6.28
C ARG A 151 14.36 2.22 -5.28
N GLU A 152 15.03 3.34 -5.01
CA GLU A 152 14.57 4.36 -4.08
C GLU A 152 13.80 5.48 -4.80
N THR A 153 12.91 6.14 -4.07
CA THR A 153 12.20 7.34 -4.50
C THR A 153 11.87 8.24 -3.31
N ALA A 154 11.88 9.55 -3.51
CA ALA A 154 11.41 10.48 -2.48
C ALA A 154 9.91 10.34 -2.25
N ILE A 155 9.46 10.61 -1.02
CA ILE A 155 8.04 10.78 -0.68
C ILE A 155 7.74 12.28 -0.70
N ASP A 156 6.80 12.71 -1.54
CA ASP A 156 6.37 14.10 -1.56
C ASP A 156 5.69 14.45 -0.22
N PRO A 157 5.95 15.63 0.34
CA PRO A 157 5.37 16.05 1.63
C PRO A 157 3.84 16.02 1.70
N ASP A 158 3.16 16.14 0.58
CA ASP A 158 1.70 16.23 0.50
C ASP A 158 1.05 15.01 -0.21
N GLU A 159 1.83 14.09 -0.78
CA GLU A 159 1.24 12.90 -1.41
C GLU A 159 0.66 11.94 -0.37
N ASP A 160 -0.49 11.36 -0.68
CA ASP A 160 -1.13 10.34 0.14
C ASP A 160 -0.67 8.92 -0.23
N ALA A 161 -1.05 7.95 0.60
CA ALA A 161 -0.66 6.57 0.39
C ALA A 161 -1.22 5.98 -0.94
N GLN A 162 -2.32 6.49 -1.45
CA GLN A 162 -2.88 6.04 -2.73
C GLN A 162 -2.02 6.54 -3.91
N MET A 163 -1.62 7.81 -3.87
CA MET A 163 -0.72 8.40 -4.88
C MET A 163 0.65 7.68 -4.86
N LEU A 164 1.23 7.50 -3.67
CA LEU A 164 2.50 6.80 -3.52
C LEU A 164 2.42 5.35 -3.98
N THR A 165 1.30 4.65 -3.71
CA THR A 165 1.07 3.29 -4.19
C THR A 165 1.13 3.21 -5.73
N ALA A 166 0.50 4.15 -6.43
CA ALA A 166 0.53 4.19 -7.89
C ALA A 166 1.95 4.40 -8.44
N ARG A 167 2.73 5.32 -7.82
CA ARG A 167 4.14 5.54 -8.20
C ARG A 167 5.02 4.33 -7.94
N LEU A 168 4.89 3.72 -6.76
CA LEU A 168 5.65 2.53 -6.40
C LEU A 168 5.27 1.30 -7.24
N ALA A 169 4.02 1.21 -7.72
CA ALA A 169 3.61 0.16 -8.64
C ALA A 169 4.36 0.27 -9.99
N ALA A 170 4.50 1.48 -10.54
CA ALA A 170 5.27 1.72 -11.75
C ALA A 170 6.77 1.47 -11.54
N LEU A 171 7.36 2.02 -10.47
CA LEU A 171 8.75 1.79 -10.10
C LEU A 171 9.07 0.30 -9.89
N GLY A 172 8.12 -0.43 -9.27
CA GLY A 172 8.23 -1.87 -9.04
C GLY A 172 8.16 -2.69 -10.31
N ALA A 173 7.36 -2.26 -11.29
CA ALA A 173 7.29 -2.91 -12.60
C ALA A 173 8.62 -2.76 -13.36
N ASP A 174 9.23 -1.58 -13.33
CA ASP A 174 10.54 -1.35 -13.96
C ASP A 174 11.66 -2.13 -13.24
N ALA A 175 11.65 -2.12 -11.91
CA ALA A 175 12.59 -2.90 -11.11
C ALA A 175 12.45 -4.42 -11.35
N LEU A 176 11.21 -4.91 -11.50
CA LEU A 176 10.91 -6.31 -11.81
C LEU A 176 11.48 -6.70 -13.17
N ALA A 177 11.27 -5.90 -14.21
CA ALA A 177 11.80 -6.17 -15.55
C ALA A 177 13.32 -6.37 -15.53
N GLU A 178 14.05 -5.45 -14.87
CA GLU A 178 15.50 -5.57 -14.71
C GLU A 178 15.90 -6.82 -13.91
N ALA A 179 15.17 -7.15 -12.84
CA ALA A 179 15.46 -8.35 -12.05
C ALA A 179 15.26 -9.64 -12.85
N VAL A 180 14.19 -9.71 -13.67
CA VAL A 180 13.89 -10.87 -14.52
C VAL A 180 14.95 -11.02 -15.62
N GLU A 181 15.43 -9.92 -16.21
CA GLU A 181 16.54 -9.93 -17.17
C GLU A 181 17.83 -10.47 -16.53
N ARG A 182 18.21 -9.95 -15.36
CA ARG A 182 19.37 -10.43 -14.61
C ARG A 182 19.30 -11.92 -14.25
N LEU A 183 18.11 -12.39 -13.88
CA LEU A 183 17.87 -13.81 -13.62
C LEU A 183 18.06 -14.65 -14.88
N HIS A 184 17.52 -14.20 -16.01
CA HIS A 184 17.64 -14.89 -17.28
C HIS A 184 19.08 -14.98 -17.79
N GLU A 185 19.86 -13.92 -17.58
CA GLU A 185 21.29 -13.84 -17.94
C GLU A 185 22.22 -14.54 -16.93
N GLY A 186 21.71 -14.96 -15.78
CA GLY A 186 22.53 -15.52 -14.70
C GLY A 186 23.40 -14.48 -13.98
N THR A 187 23.08 -13.19 -14.10
CA THR A 187 23.81 -12.06 -13.47
C THR A 187 23.14 -11.57 -12.18
N ALA A 188 21.98 -12.14 -11.82
CA ALA A 188 21.28 -11.78 -10.59
C ALA A 188 22.11 -12.14 -9.35
N VAL A 189 22.27 -11.16 -8.47
CA VAL A 189 22.97 -11.34 -7.19
C VAL A 189 21.98 -11.77 -6.10
N ARG A 190 22.54 -12.35 -5.01
CA ARG A 190 21.81 -12.62 -3.77
C ARG A 190 22.46 -11.80 -2.66
N LEU A 191 21.83 -10.70 -2.27
CA LEU A 191 22.31 -9.83 -1.21
C LEU A 191 21.53 -10.15 0.07
N PRO A 192 22.15 -10.81 1.07
CA PRO A 192 21.48 -11.09 2.34
C PRO A 192 21.03 -9.79 3.02
N GLN A 193 19.82 -9.82 3.61
CA GLN A 193 19.33 -8.68 4.41
C GLN A 193 20.02 -8.66 5.77
N ASP A 194 20.25 -7.46 6.32
CA ASP A 194 20.62 -7.30 7.73
C ASP A 194 19.39 -7.55 8.62
N HIS A 195 19.32 -8.76 9.17
CA HIS A 195 18.21 -9.17 10.04
C HIS A 195 18.20 -8.45 11.40
N SER A 196 19.24 -7.69 11.76
CA SER A 196 19.23 -6.88 12.99
C SER A 196 18.57 -5.52 12.79
N ALA A 197 18.44 -5.06 11.54
CA ALA A 197 17.91 -3.73 11.18
C ALA A 197 16.48 -3.76 10.63
N TYR A 198 15.81 -4.91 10.66
CA TYR A 198 14.44 -4.97 10.11
C TYR A 198 13.43 -4.20 10.97
N THR A 199 12.43 -3.64 10.32
CA THR A 199 11.22 -3.13 10.96
C THR A 199 10.00 -3.80 10.36
N TYR A 200 8.90 -3.84 11.13
CA TYR A 200 7.66 -4.48 10.71
C TYR A 200 6.58 -3.44 10.38
N ALA A 201 5.87 -3.65 9.30
CA ALA A 201 4.74 -2.85 8.83
C ALA A 201 3.45 -3.68 8.93
N PRO A 202 2.78 -3.70 10.10
CA PRO A 202 1.57 -4.49 10.31
C PRO A 202 0.43 -4.02 9.42
N MET A 203 -0.58 -4.87 9.29
CA MET A 203 -1.82 -4.51 8.63
C MET A 203 -2.45 -3.32 9.34
N LEU A 204 -2.98 -2.37 8.57
CA LEU A 204 -3.70 -1.24 9.13
C LEU A 204 -5.01 -1.71 9.77
N ASP A 205 -5.46 -0.99 10.80
CA ASP A 205 -6.74 -1.19 11.44
C ASP A 205 -7.39 0.14 11.87
N ARG A 206 -8.61 0.08 12.36
CA ARG A 206 -9.38 1.28 12.73
C ARG A 206 -8.87 1.98 13.99
N SER A 207 -8.05 1.35 14.81
CA SER A 207 -7.46 2.00 15.98
C SER A 207 -6.50 3.13 15.62
N LEU A 208 -5.97 3.11 14.38
CA LEU A 208 -5.12 4.17 13.83
C LEU A 208 -5.89 5.43 13.41
N SER A 209 -7.25 5.36 13.32
CA SER A 209 -8.07 6.47 12.80
C SER A 209 -8.13 7.69 13.72
N PRO A 210 -8.31 7.59 15.04
CA PRO A 210 -8.51 8.76 15.90
C PRO A 210 -7.28 9.68 15.89
N MET A 211 -7.55 10.98 15.64
CA MET A 211 -6.52 12.02 15.67
C MET A 211 -6.34 12.51 17.12
N ASP A 212 -5.11 12.45 17.61
CA ASP A 212 -4.71 12.99 18.90
C ASP A 212 -3.95 14.31 18.70
N PHE A 213 -4.62 15.42 18.91
CA PHE A 213 -4.05 16.76 18.70
C PHE A 213 -2.94 17.14 19.69
N THR A 214 -2.63 16.31 20.69
CA THR A 214 -1.42 16.51 21.50
C THR A 214 -0.14 16.17 20.75
N ARG A 215 -0.24 15.47 19.62
CA ARG A 215 0.86 15.20 18.68
C ARG A 215 1.20 16.46 17.87
N SER A 216 2.34 16.41 17.14
CA SER A 216 2.72 17.51 16.25
C SER A 216 1.81 17.63 15.02
N ALA A 217 1.69 18.83 14.46
CA ALA A 217 0.93 19.06 13.24
C ALA A 217 1.43 18.20 12.07
N ARG A 218 2.75 17.98 11.96
CA ARG A 218 3.35 17.13 10.94
C ARG A 218 2.94 15.67 11.10
N GLN A 219 3.00 15.13 12.33
CA GLN A 219 2.59 13.74 12.58
C GLN A 219 1.11 13.50 12.26
N LEU A 220 0.24 14.48 12.54
CA LEU A 220 -1.17 14.35 12.20
C LEU A 220 -1.43 14.51 10.69
N HIS A 221 -0.67 15.37 10.02
CA HIS A 221 -0.71 15.46 8.56
C HIS A 221 -0.29 14.12 7.91
N ASP A 222 0.79 13.51 8.41
CA ASP A 222 1.26 12.21 7.95
C ASP A 222 0.26 11.09 8.28
N GLN A 223 -0.42 11.14 9.43
CA GLN A 223 -1.50 10.22 9.76
C GLN A 223 -2.65 10.32 8.75
N VAL A 224 -3.09 11.53 8.40
CA VAL A 224 -4.18 11.73 7.42
C VAL A 224 -3.79 11.13 6.08
N ARG A 225 -2.65 11.53 5.51
CA ARG A 225 -2.23 11.09 4.18
C ARG A 225 -1.83 9.61 4.13
N GLY A 226 -1.27 9.07 5.24
CA GLY A 226 -0.87 7.66 5.34
C GLY A 226 -2.03 6.68 5.50
N LEU A 227 -3.19 7.14 5.98
CA LEU A 227 -4.37 6.29 6.18
C LEU A 227 -5.40 6.34 5.03
N ILE A 228 -5.10 7.02 3.93
CA ILE A 228 -5.96 7.02 2.74
C ILE A 228 -5.65 5.78 1.88
N PRO A 229 -6.68 5.11 1.33
CA PRO A 229 -8.12 5.40 1.40
C PRO A 229 -8.81 4.74 2.62
N TRP A 230 -8.10 3.94 3.38
CA TRP A 230 -8.62 3.22 4.54
C TRP A 230 -7.53 3.03 5.59
N PRO A 231 -7.84 3.16 6.90
CA PRO A 231 -9.16 3.40 7.49
C PRO A 231 -9.61 4.87 7.47
N CYS A 232 -8.80 5.80 7.00
CA CYS A 232 -8.89 7.26 7.10
C CYS A 232 -8.71 7.77 8.54
N ALA A 233 -8.04 8.90 8.69
CA ALA A 233 -8.00 9.60 9.97
C ALA A 233 -9.38 10.17 10.32
N SER A 234 -9.68 10.28 11.60
CA SER A 234 -10.97 10.80 12.09
C SER A 234 -10.81 11.63 13.35
N MET A 235 -11.72 12.58 13.54
CA MET A 235 -11.82 13.39 14.74
C MET A 235 -13.28 13.63 15.12
N VAL A 236 -13.52 14.10 16.33
CA VAL A 236 -14.84 14.56 16.74
C VAL A 236 -14.93 16.06 16.52
N LEU A 237 -15.93 16.52 15.78
CA LEU A 237 -16.23 17.91 15.52
C LEU A 237 -17.70 18.18 15.90
N ASP A 238 -17.93 19.05 16.87
CA ASP A 238 -19.28 19.36 17.39
C ASP A 238 -20.09 18.09 17.74
N GLY A 239 -19.45 17.15 18.48
CA GLY A 239 -20.05 15.89 18.92
C GLY A 239 -20.27 14.84 17.82
N LYS A 240 -19.89 15.12 16.56
CA LYS A 240 -20.02 14.21 15.43
C LYS A 240 -18.66 13.66 15.01
N ASN A 241 -18.62 12.38 14.66
CA ASN A 241 -17.41 11.81 14.08
C ASN A 241 -17.27 12.23 12.62
N VAL A 242 -16.12 12.78 12.27
CA VAL A 242 -15.78 13.19 10.89
C VAL A 242 -14.50 12.53 10.45
N LYS A 243 -14.46 12.02 9.23
CA LYS A 243 -13.24 11.57 8.58
C LYS A 243 -12.52 12.76 7.96
N VAL A 244 -11.19 12.74 8.04
CA VAL A 244 -10.31 13.77 7.48
C VAL A 244 -9.57 13.18 6.29
N TYR A 245 -9.59 13.90 5.16
CA TYR A 245 -9.00 13.42 3.90
C TYR A 245 -7.83 14.26 3.42
N ARG A 246 -7.81 15.54 3.77
CA ARG A 246 -6.73 16.44 3.37
C ARG A 246 -6.48 17.51 4.43
N THR A 247 -5.20 17.73 4.71
CA THR A 247 -4.74 18.71 5.68
C THR A 247 -3.55 19.49 5.12
N ALA A 248 -3.18 20.55 5.80
CA ALA A 248 -1.92 21.27 5.61
C ALA A 248 -1.38 21.71 6.97
N VAL A 249 -0.07 21.68 7.13
CA VAL A 249 0.59 22.25 8.32
C VAL A 249 0.55 23.77 8.23
N GLY A 250 0.04 24.42 9.27
CA GLY A 250 -0.15 25.86 9.34
C GLY A 250 0.91 26.58 10.17
N GLY A 251 0.64 27.84 10.46
CA GLY A 251 1.51 28.70 11.26
C GLY A 251 1.48 28.38 12.75
N LYS A 252 2.25 29.17 13.54
CA LYS A 252 2.32 29.06 15.00
C LYS A 252 1.05 29.57 15.66
N THR A 253 0.73 28.99 16.81
CA THR A 253 -0.37 29.41 17.69
C THR A 253 0.04 29.27 19.16
N ALA A 254 -0.57 30.11 20.01
CA ALA A 254 -0.45 29.99 21.46
C ALA A 254 -1.60 29.20 22.11
N LEU A 255 -2.58 28.75 21.32
CA LEU A 255 -3.72 27.97 21.81
C LEU A 255 -3.25 26.59 22.26
N ALA A 256 -3.93 26.06 23.26
CA ALA A 256 -3.71 24.70 23.73
C ALA A 256 -4.09 23.67 22.63
N ALA A 257 -3.43 22.51 22.65
CA ALA A 257 -3.69 21.42 21.71
C ALA A 257 -5.17 21.03 21.68
N GLY A 258 -5.71 20.81 20.49
CA GLY A 258 -7.12 20.49 20.25
C GLY A 258 -8.07 21.69 20.15
N LYS A 259 -7.59 22.90 20.43
CA LYS A 259 -8.39 24.13 20.31
C LYS A 259 -8.53 24.59 18.88
N ILE A 260 -9.74 25.03 18.51
CA ILE A 260 -10.05 25.52 17.17
C ILE A 260 -9.60 27.00 17.06
N ALA A 261 -8.57 27.24 16.27
CA ALA A 261 -8.04 28.59 16.04
C ALA A 261 -8.81 29.34 14.94
N GLU A 262 -9.27 28.64 13.92
CA GLU A 262 -9.98 29.23 12.79
C GLU A 262 -11.04 28.27 12.26
N ALA A 263 -12.20 28.83 11.88
CA ALA A 263 -13.25 28.10 11.16
C ALA A 263 -13.88 29.02 10.12
N GLY A 264 -13.71 28.73 8.82
CA GLY A 264 -14.20 29.63 7.78
C GLY A 264 -13.80 29.26 6.36
N LYS A 265 -13.60 30.29 5.53
CA LYS A 265 -13.33 30.13 4.08
C LYS A 265 -12.06 29.33 3.76
N GLN A 266 -11.09 29.31 4.67
CA GLN A 266 -9.85 28.53 4.51
C GLN A 266 -9.90 27.15 5.16
N GLY A 267 -11.07 26.70 5.59
CA GLY A 267 -11.27 25.44 6.30
C GLY A 267 -11.25 25.61 7.82
N LEU A 268 -10.87 24.56 8.52
CA LEU A 268 -10.82 24.47 9.97
C LEU A 268 -9.35 24.37 10.40
N ALA A 269 -8.85 25.25 11.26
CA ALA A 269 -7.51 25.16 11.80
C ALA A 269 -7.54 24.83 13.29
N ILE A 270 -6.81 23.79 13.68
CA ILE A 270 -6.78 23.24 15.05
C ILE A 270 -5.35 23.28 15.55
N ALA A 271 -5.17 23.73 16.79
CA ALA A 271 -3.87 23.77 17.48
C ALA A 271 -3.36 22.35 17.78
N CYS A 272 -2.07 22.10 17.54
CA CYS A 272 -1.39 20.86 17.80
C CYS A 272 -0.38 20.98 18.96
N GLY A 273 0.10 19.84 19.46
CA GLY A 273 0.97 19.78 20.63
C GLY A 273 2.35 20.44 20.45
N ASP A 274 2.78 20.68 19.21
CA ASP A 274 4.02 21.39 18.86
C ASP A 274 3.85 22.93 18.72
N GLY A 275 2.67 23.46 19.03
CA GLY A 275 2.35 24.88 18.89
C GLY A 275 2.16 25.32 17.43
N LEU A 276 1.95 24.39 16.52
CA LEU A 276 1.56 24.67 15.14
C LEU A 276 0.08 24.39 14.93
N LEU A 277 -0.48 24.94 13.86
CA LEU A 277 -1.83 24.66 13.42
C LEU A 277 -1.84 23.49 12.42
N LEU A 278 -2.83 22.63 12.53
CA LEU A 278 -3.21 21.72 11.46
C LEU A 278 -4.48 22.25 10.80
N ARG A 279 -4.40 22.57 9.53
CA ARG A 279 -5.54 23.02 8.73
C ARG A 279 -6.22 21.82 8.08
N ILE A 280 -7.48 21.59 8.41
CA ILE A 280 -8.34 20.59 7.77
C ILE A 280 -8.93 21.21 6.50
N LEU A 281 -8.61 20.62 5.35
CA LEU A 281 -9.03 21.11 4.03
C LEU A 281 -10.21 20.33 3.47
N GLU A 282 -10.25 19.01 3.69
CA GLU A 282 -11.32 18.14 3.24
C GLU A 282 -11.72 17.16 4.34
N LEU A 283 -13.02 16.99 4.50
CA LEU A 283 -13.62 16.10 5.49
C LEU A 283 -14.88 15.41 4.97
N GLN A 284 -15.33 14.43 5.73
CA GLN A 284 -16.62 13.75 5.52
C GLN A 284 -17.29 13.51 6.87
N ALA A 285 -18.41 14.15 7.11
CA ALA A 285 -19.25 13.84 8.27
C ALA A 285 -19.93 12.47 8.11
N GLU A 286 -20.29 11.85 9.21
CA GLU A 286 -21.00 10.57 9.21
C GLU A 286 -22.31 10.68 8.40
N GLY A 287 -22.53 9.71 7.49
CA GLY A 287 -23.68 9.72 6.57
C GLY A 287 -23.61 10.75 5.45
N GLY A 288 -22.61 11.65 5.46
CA GLY A 288 -22.43 12.70 4.47
C GLY A 288 -21.54 12.32 3.29
N LYS A 289 -21.29 13.31 2.40
CA LYS A 289 -20.34 13.22 1.29
C LYS A 289 -19.01 13.85 1.70
N ARG A 290 -17.90 13.38 1.12
CA ARG A 290 -16.61 14.06 1.17
C ARG A 290 -16.73 15.44 0.50
N MET A 291 -16.25 16.49 1.17
CA MET A 291 -16.33 17.87 0.71
C MET A 291 -15.23 18.72 1.30
N ALA A 292 -15.02 19.93 0.76
CA ALA A 292 -14.13 20.91 1.37
C ALA A 292 -14.63 21.27 2.78
N ALA A 293 -13.71 21.42 3.73
CA ALA A 293 -14.07 21.81 5.10
C ALA A 293 -14.75 23.15 5.16
N ALA A 294 -14.35 24.11 4.30
CA ALA A 294 -15.02 25.42 4.17
C ALA A 294 -16.49 25.30 3.78
N ASP A 295 -16.84 24.34 2.91
CA ASP A 295 -18.23 24.12 2.49
C ASP A 295 -19.07 23.50 3.60
N TYR A 296 -18.48 22.55 4.33
CA TYR A 296 -19.11 21.95 5.50
C TYR A 296 -19.44 23.02 6.56
N LEU A 297 -18.49 23.90 6.87
CA LEU A 297 -18.62 24.94 7.88
C LEU A 297 -19.72 25.98 7.58
N ARG A 298 -20.08 26.20 6.30
CA ARG A 298 -21.21 27.09 5.95
C ARG A 298 -22.55 26.62 6.49
N GLY A 299 -22.73 25.29 6.54
CA GLY A 299 -23.95 24.68 7.08
C GLY A 299 -23.84 24.21 8.54
N HIS A 300 -22.63 24.19 9.07
CA HIS A 300 -22.33 23.65 10.40
C HIS A 300 -21.28 24.57 11.07
N PRO A 301 -21.70 25.77 11.51
CA PRO A 301 -20.78 26.68 12.16
C PRO A 301 -20.24 26.08 13.46
N VAL A 302 -18.94 26.18 13.68
CA VAL A 302 -18.26 25.74 14.90
C VAL A 302 -17.71 26.93 15.64
N GLN A 303 -17.72 26.86 16.97
CA GLN A 303 -17.15 27.88 17.81
C GLN A 303 -15.62 27.86 17.71
N VAL A 304 -15.03 29.04 17.49
CA VAL A 304 -13.59 29.25 17.55
C VAL A 304 -13.21 29.52 19.01
N ASP A 305 -12.15 28.87 19.46
CA ASP A 305 -11.60 29.09 20.80
C ASP A 305 -10.75 30.40 20.81
N ALA A 306 -10.88 31.18 21.86
CA ALA A 306 -10.15 32.42 22.03
C ALA A 306 -8.88 32.25 22.87
#